data_4286f75245839224a25ad42a1326478e
#
_entry.id   4286f75245839224a25ad42a1326478e
#
_cell.length_a   1.000
_cell.length_b   1.000
_cell.length_c   1.000
_cell.angle_alpha   90.00
_cell.angle_beta   90.00
_cell.angle_gamma   90.00
#
_symmetry.space_group_name_H-M   'P 1'
#
loop_
_entity.id
_entity.type
_entity.pdbx_description
1 polymer ?
#
loop_
_entity_poly.entity_id
_entity_poly.type
_entity_poly.pdbx_seq_one_letter_code
_entity_poly.pdbx_strand_id
1 'polypeptide(L)'
;MRADSSARLPGRRLLLLLVAILFAGAGGCERRQARETSLSFEDLSDTTGLSAGAPILASFEPVRITGGALLVRGLADLPDSARLQISVVRITTRETVGVTQVTVKNRSFETPAIFGPRGPLPIDVYRFEVLAHFNPAWQPASVLRATHDGRSLRGPGITRSRAGQPAFFLREERRL
;
A
#
# COMPACT_ATOMS: atom_id res chain seq x y z
N MET A 1 -75.89 -14.30 -11.84
CA MET A 1 -75.49 -15.21 -12.97
C MET A 1 -74.03 -14.92 -13.29
N ARG A 2 -73.22 -15.68 -12.80
CA ARG A 2 -72.25 -16.72 -13.23
C ARG A 2 -71.80 -16.60 -14.68
N ALA A 3 -70.49 -16.36 -14.88
CA ALA A 3 -69.69 -17.11 -15.80
C ALA A 3 -68.20 -16.94 -15.49
N ASP A 4 -67.58 -17.99 -14.95
CA ASP A 4 -66.15 -18.28 -14.93
C ASP A 4 -65.63 -18.40 -16.36
N SER A 5 -64.41 -17.92 -16.61
CA SER A 5 -63.62 -18.36 -17.74
C SER A 5 -62.16 -18.29 -17.39
N SER A 6 -61.65 -19.38 -16.83
CA SER A 6 -60.24 -19.69 -16.64
C SER A 6 -59.58 -20.06 -17.99
N ALA A 7 -58.74 -19.17 -18.52
CA ALA A 7 -57.85 -19.49 -19.64
C ALA A 7 -56.45 -19.79 -19.07
N ARG A 8 -56.10 -21.09 -19.06
CA ARG A 8 -54.75 -21.60 -18.76
C ARG A 8 -53.82 -21.31 -19.95
N LEU A 9 -52.79 -20.55 -19.75
CA LEU A 9 -51.69 -20.38 -20.70
C LEU A 9 -50.60 -21.45 -20.47
N PRO A 10 -50.32 -22.31 -21.45
CA PRO A 10 -49.18 -23.23 -21.42
C PRO A 10 -47.97 -22.56 -22.07
N GLY A 11 -47.23 -21.76 -21.32
CA GLY A 11 -46.07 -21.07 -21.88
C GLY A 11 -44.86 -21.02 -20.95
N ARG A 12 -45.02 -21.50 -19.68
CA ARG A 12 -44.01 -21.24 -18.67
C ARG A 12 -42.86 -22.25 -18.59
N ARG A 13 -42.91 -23.33 -19.36
CA ARG A 13 -41.87 -24.39 -19.32
C ARG A 13 -40.80 -24.26 -20.42
N LEU A 14 -41.01 -23.45 -21.45
CA LEU A 14 -40.04 -23.29 -22.53
C LEU A 14 -39.03 -22.16 -22.23
N LEU A 15 -39.35 -21.21 -21.34
CA LEU A 15 -38.48 -20.10 -21.03
C LEU A 15 -37.36 -20.44 -20.03
N LEU A 16 -37.51 -21.51 -19.26
CA LEU A 16 -36.49 -21.95 -18.29
C LEU A 16 -35.34 -22.74 -18.90
N LEU A 17 -35.51 -23.30 -20.10
CA LEU A 17 -34.45 -24.04 -20.79
C LEU A 17 -33.52 -23.14 -21.60
N LEU A 18 -33.96 -21.97 -22.03
CA LEU A 18 -33.14 -21.00 -22.77
C LEU A 18 -32.23 -20.14 -21.87
N VAL A 19 -32.57 -19.99 -20.59
CA VAL A 19 -31.74 -19.24 -19.62
C VAL A 19 -30.57 -20.09 -19.11
N ALA A 20 -30.69 -21.41 -19.13
CA ALA A 20 -29.62 -22.29 -18.64
C ALA A 20 -28.43 -22.43 -19.62
N ILE A 21 -28.61 -22.13 -20.90
CA ILE A 21 -27.55 -22.27 -21.93
C ILE A 21 -26.71 -20.96 -22.00
N LEU A 22 -27.23 -19.82 -21.59
CA LEU A 22 -26.51 -18.53 -21.61
C LEU A 22 -25.54 -18.34 -20.43
N PHE A 23 -25.61 -19.17 -19.39
CA PHE A 23 -24.68 -19.11 -18.25
C PHE A 23 -23.47 -20.05 -18.35
N ALA A 24 -23.41 -20.92 -19.33
CA ALA A 24 -22.28 -21.84 -19.50
C ALA A 24 -21.10 -21.25 -20.32
N GLY A 25 -21.22 -20.04 -20.83
CA GLY A 25 -20.19 -19.39 -21.65
C GLY A 25 -19.39 -18.26 -21.00
N ALA A 26 -19.65 -17.90 -19.75
CA ALA A 26 -19.00 -16.77 -19.06
C ALA A 26 -18.05 -17.22 -17.93
N GLY A 27 -17.59 -18.46 -17.96
CA GLY A 27 -16.69 -19.05 -16.96
C GLY A 27 -15.22 -18.98 -17.33
N GLY A 28 -14.73 -17.89 -17.90
CA GLY A 28 -13.35 -17.78 -18.34
C GLY A 28 -12.69 -16.43 -18.10
N CYS A 29 -13.29 -15.54 -17.32
CA CYS A 29 -12.52 -14.43 -16.71
C CYS A 29 -11.82 -14.98 -15.47
N GLU A 30 -10.75 -15.70 -15.70
CA GLU A 30 -9.69 -15.88 -14.74
C GLU A 30 -9.32 -14.47 -14.25
N ARG A 31 -9.94 -14.06 -13.12
CA ARG A 31 -9.41 -13.01 -12.31
C ARG A 31 -7.98 -13.45 -11.99
N ARG A 32 -7.03 -13.07 -12.83
CA ARG A 32 -5.70 -12.73 -12.36
C ARG A 32 -5.95 -11.63 -11.32
N GLN A 33 -6.31 -12.04 -10.11
CA GLN A 33 -5.93 -11.28 -8.96
C GLN A 33 -4.43 -11.08 -9.15
N ALA A 34 -4.07 -9.88 -9.61
CA ALA A 34 -2.74 -9.39 -9.36
C ALA A 34 -2.55 -9.69 -7.88
N ARG A 35 -1.81 -10.74 -7.57
CA ARG A 35 -1.19 -10.91 -6.28
C ARG A 35 -0.42 -9.61 -6.14
N GLU A 36 -1.03 -8.64 -5.48
CA GLU A 36 -0.28 -7.61 -4.82
C GLU A 36 0.67 -8.41 -3.94
N THR A 37 1.85 -8.61 -4.48
CA THR A 37 2.97 -9.12 -3.71
C THR A 37 3.22 -7.99 -2.74
N SER A 38 2.53 -8.03 -1.62
CA SER A 38 2.90 -7.26 -0.46
C SER A 38 4.28 -7.82 -0.11
N LEU A 39 5.30 -7.17 -0.67
CA LEU A 39 6.67 -7.49 -0.36
C LEU A 39 6.78 -7.22 1.13
N SER A 40 6.85 -8.30 1.89
CA SER A 40 7.03 -8.25 3.32
C SER A 40 8.38 -7.59 3.60
N PHE A 41 8.46 -6.84 4.70
CA PHE A 41 9.73 -6.30 5.21
C PHE A 41 10.80 -7.39 5.41
N GLU A 42 10.39 -8.65 5.51
CA GLU A 42 11.26 -9.83 5.59
C GLU A 42 12.04 -10.12 4.29
N ASP A 43 11.62 -9.51 3.15
CA ASP A 43 12.29 -9.71 1.87
C ASP A 43 13.48 -8.77 1.62
N LEU A 44 13.83 -7.92 2.61
CA LEU A 44 14.97 -7.03 2.51
C LEU A 44 16.23 -7.74 3.00
N SER A 45 17.21 -7.88 2.12
CA SER A 45 18.53 -8.39 2.49
C SER A 45 19.40 -7.31 3.14
N ASP A 46 20.37 -7.74 3.96
CA ASP A 46 21.25 -6.89 4.76
C ASP A 46 21.89 -5.73 3.99
N THR A 47 21.90 -4.56 4.65
CA THR A 47 22.32 -3.25 4.13
C THR A 47 23.83 -3.02 4.15
N THR A 48 24.66 -4.03 4.29
CA THR A 48 26.11 -3.90 4.37
C THR A 48 26.72 -3.37 3.07
N GLY A 49 27.07 -2.09 3.06
CA GLY A 49 27.95 -1.52 2.04
C GLY A 49 27.43 -0.30 1.25
N LEU A 50 26.21 0.20 1.49
CA LEU A 50 25.67 1.34 0.73
C LEU A 50 25.53 2.65 1.55
N SER A 51 26.18 2.72 2.71
CA SER A 51 25.98 3.80 3.70
C SER A 51 26.69 5.12 3.37
N ALA A 52 27.44 5.23 2.30
CA ALA A 52 28.11 6.47 1.92
C ALA A 52 27.16 7.38 1.13
N GLY A 53 26.75 8.49 1.72
CA GLY A 53 25.88 9.51 1.10
C GLY A 53 24.95 10.21 2.09
N ALA A 54 24.31 11.27 1.66
CA ALA A 54 23.29 11.95 2.46
C ALA A 54 22.07 11.04 2.65
N PRO A 55 21.38 11.12 3.79
CA PRO A 55 20.18 10.33 4.03
C PRO A 55 19.08 10.71 3.04
N ILE A 56 18.38 9.68 2.51
CA ILE A 56 17.23 9.90 1.63
C ILE A 56 16.09 10.61 2.37
N LEU A 57 15.84 10.26 3.62
CA LEU A 57 14.99 11.05 4.50
C LEU A 57 15.85 12.04 5.27
N ALA A 58 15.75 13.30 4.90
CA ALA A 58 16.43 14.39 5.61
C ALA A 58 15.73 14.73 6.94
N SER A 59 14.42 14.48 7.02
CA SER A 59 13.66 14.52 8.27
C SER A 59 12.52 13.53 8.27
N PHE A 60 12.17 13.06 9.47
CA PHE A 60 11.03 12.17 9.69
C PHE A 60 10.40 12.54 11.03
N GLU A 61 9.18 13.04 11.01
CA GLU A 61 8.53 13.60 12.19
C GLU A 61 7.12 13.01 12.35
N PRO A 62 6.95 11.98 13.17
CA PRO A 62 5.63 11.54 13.60
C PRO A 62 5.08 12.48 14.67
N VAL A 63 3.86 12.97 14.45
CA VAL A 63 3.19 13.94 15.33
C VAL A 63 1.82 13.40 15.74
N ARG A 64 1.52 13.52 17.02
CA ARG A 64 0.17 13.28 17.52
C ARG A 64 -0.68 14.53 17.30
N ILE A 65 -1.81 14.39 16.63
CA ILE A 65 -2.73 15.49 16.35
C ILE A 65 -4.01 15.38 17.19
N THR A 66 -4.82 16.43 17.14
CA THR A 66 -6.13 16.49 17.80
C THR A 66 -6.98 15.27 17.43
N GLY A 67 -7.68 14.71 18.41
CA GLY A 67 -8.45 13.47 18.23
C GLY A 67 -7.60 12.19 18.40
N GLY A 68 -6.30 12.30 18.75
CA GLY A 68 -5.43 11.16 19.04
C GLY A 68 -5.01 10.35 17.83
N ALA A 69 -5.12 10.92 16.63
CA ALA A 69 -4.53 10.34 15.44
C ALA A 69 -3.03 10.65 15.34
N LEU A 70 -2.33 9.90 14.51
CA LEU A 70 -0.94 10.16 14.15
C LEU A 70 -0.89 10.72 12.72
N LEU A 71 0.01 11.68 12.53
CA LEU A 71 0.39 12.23 11.26
C LEU A 71 1.89 12.09 11.13
N VAL A 72 2.37 11.66 9.98
CA VAL A 72 3.80 11.55 9.71
C VAL A 72 4.15 12.48 8.57
N ARG A 73 5.11 13.34 8.80
CA ARG A 73 5.63 14.26 7.78
C ARG A 73 7.14 14.21 7.74
N GLY A 74 7.71 14.65 6.64
CA GLY A 74 9.15 14.69 6.51
C GLY A 74 9.63 15.26 5.20
N LEU A 75 10.96 15.33 5.09
CA LEU A 75 11.66 15.74 3.88
C LEU A 75 12.39 14.53 3.29
N ALA A 76 12.21 14.31 1.99
CA ALA A 76 12.84 13.23 1.27
C ALA A 76 13.60 13.75 0.05
N ASP A 77 14.86 13.35 -0.08
CA ASP A 77 15.69 13.65 -1.25
C ASP A 77 15.39 12.66 -2.39
N LEU A 78 14.13 12.67 -2.81
CA LEU A 78 13.60 11.86 -3.90
C LEU A 78 12.91 12.76 -4.91
N PRO A 79 12.83 12.34 -6.19
CA PRO A 79 12.07 13.08 -7.20
C PRO A 79 10.59 13.22 -6.81
N ASP A 80 9.98 14.30 -7.29
CA ASP A 80 8.53 14.48 -7.17
C ASP A 80 7.77 13.28 -7.76
N SER A 81 6.66 12.94 -7.14
CA SER A 81 5.86 11.75 -7.42
C SER A 81 6.46 10.43 -6.95
N ALA A 82 7.63 10.41 -6.29
CA ALA A 82 8.13 9.21 -5.65
C ALA A 82 7.15 8.74 -4.57
N ARG A 83 6.87 7.44 -4.56
CA ARG A 83 5.92 6.82 -3.61
C ARG A 83 6.67 6.22 -2.44
N LEU A 84 6.19 6.53 -1.25
CA LEU A 84 6.66 5.95 0.02
C LEU A 84 5.48 5.21 0.67
N GLN A 85 5.72 4.02 1.17
CA GLN A 85 4.80 3.34 2.07
C GLN A 85 5.24 3.60 3.51
N ILE A 86 4.30 3.98 4.35
CA ILE A 86 4.54 4.21 5.77
C ILE A 86 3.64 3.26 6.53
N SER A 87 4.26 2.40 7.34
CA SER A 87 3.58 1.47 8.24
C SER A 87 3.81 1.90 9.67
N VAL A 88 2.77 1.84 10.48
CA VAL A 88 2.81 2.16 11.91
C VAL A 88 2.40 0.94 12.70
N VAL A 89 3.30 0.45 13.54
CA VAL A 89 3.11 -0.72 14.38
C VAL A 89 3.19 -0.32 15.85
N ARG A 90 2.18 -0.66 16.62
CA ARG A 90 2.21 -0.51 18.07
C ARG A 90 3.08 -1.60 18.68
N ILE A 91 4.15 -1.21 19.38
CA ILE A 91 5.17 -2.17 19.85
C ILE A 91 4.60 -3.12 20.92
N THR A 92 3.85 -2.59 21.88
CA THR A 92 3.32 -3.37 23.01
C THR A 92 2.40 -4.50 22.60
N THR A 93 1.61 -4.30 21.55
CA THR A 93 0.65 -5.30 21.05
C THR A 93 1.10 -5.98 19.75
N ARG A 94 2.15 -5.50 19.11
CA ARG A 94 2.61 -5.89 17.77
C ARG A 94 1.52 -5.71 16.69
N GLU A 95 0.58 -4.83 16.94
CA GLU A 95 -0.55 -4.55 16.05
C GLU A 95 -0.13 -3.49 15.03
N THR A 96 -0.35 -3.78 13.74
CA THR A 96 -0.23 -2.76 12.69
C THR A 96 -1.46 -1.86 12.76
N VAL A 97 -1.26 -0.62 13.19
CA VAL A 97 -2.35 0.35 13.38
C VAL A 97 -2.66 1.14 12.12
N GLY A 98 -1.74 1.18 11.17
CA GLY A 98 -1.97 1.81 9.88
C GLY A 98 -0.87 1.53 8.88
N VAL A 99 -1.28 1.41 7.62
CA VAL A 99 -0.39 1.39 6.46
C VAL A 99 -0.94 2.40 5.46
N THR A 100 -0.11 3.31 5.01
CA THR A 100 -0.51 4.33 4.03
C THR A 100 0.57 4.53 2.99
N GLN A 101 0.16 4.91 1.78
CA GLN A 101 1.06 5.31 0.73
C GLN A 101 0.99 6.83 0.54
N VAL A 102 2.14 7.47 0.49
CA VAL A 102 2.26 8.90 0.25
C VAL A 102 3.14 9.18 -0.95
N THR A 103 3.00 10.37 -1.50
CA THR A 103 3.77 10.82 -2.66
C THR A 103 4.64 12.01 -2.25
N VAL A 104 5.91 11.98 -2.61
CA VAL A 104 6.82 13.10 -2.42
C VAL A 104 6.44 14.24 -3.36
N LYS A 105 6.36 15.45 -2.84
CA LYS A 105 6.12 16.68 -3.58
C LYS A 105 7.00 17.80 -3.02
N ASN A 106 7.74 18.46 -3.85
CA ASN A 106 8.69 19.52 -3.44
C ASN A 106 9.61 19.04 -2.30
N ARG A 107 10.15 17.83 -2.42
CA ARG A 107 11.00 17.17 -1.41
C ARG A 107 10.31 16.93 -0.05
N SER A 108 9.00 17.06 0.05
CA SER A 108 8.25 16.83 1.28
C SER A 108 7.20 15.75 1.09
N PHE A 109 6.79 15.15 2.19
CA PHE A 109 5.65 14.23 2.23
C PHE A 109 4.88 14.40 3.54
N GLU A 110 3.60 14.08 3.51
CA GLU A 110 2.73 14.04 4.68
C GLU A 110 1.70 12.93 4.51
N THR A 111 1.44 12.17 5.57
CA THR A 111 0.39 11.14 5.55
C THR A 111 -0.98 11.74 5.79
N PRO A 112 -2.04 11.07 5.37
CA PRO A 112 -3.34 11.24 5.99
C PRO A 112 -3.26 10.96 7.50
N ALA A 113 -4.22 11.47 8.26
CA ALA A 113 -4.33 11.17 9.68
C ALA A 113 -4.57 9.66 9.88
N ILE A 114 -3.71 9.03 10.67
CA ILE A 114 -3.76 7.59 10.96
C ILE A 114 -4.46 7.41 12.30
N PHE A 115 -5.62 6.77 12.28
CA PHE A 115 -6.40 6.39 13.46
C PHE A 115 -6.20 4.90 13.75
N GLY A 116 -6.34 4.54 15.01
CA GLY A 116 -6.42 3.13 15.37
C GLY A 116 -7.75 2.52 14.91
N PRO A 117 -7.82 1.18 14.78
CA PRO A 117 -9.04 0.48 14.36
C PRO A 117 -10.23 0.66 15.30
N ARG A 118 -9.98 1.14 16.51
CA ARG A 118 -11.00 1.40 17.54
C ARG A 118 -11.10 2.87 17.95
N GLY A 119 -10.59 3.78 17.14
CA GLY A 119 -10.60 5.22 17.41
C GLY A 119 -9.22 5.80 17.73
N PRO A 120 -9.12 6.75 18.67
CA PRO A 120 -7.86 7.40 19.01
C PRO A 120 -6.76 6.41 19.39
N LEU A 121 -5.55 6.65 18.91
CA LEU A 121 -4.41 5.83 19.28
C LEU A 121 -4.00 6.13 20.73
N PRO A 122 -3.71 5.14 21.56
CA PRO A 122 -3.24 5.35 22.93
C PRO A 122 -1.84 5.99 22.93
N ILE A 123 -1.45 6.56 24.08
CA ILE A 123 -0.05 6.94 24.32
C ILE A 123 0.75 5.66 24.49
N ASP A 124 1.70 5.41 23.59
CA ASP A 124 2.48 4.16 23.55
C ASP A 124 3.78 4.36 22.75
N VAL A 125 4.57 3.30 22.62
CA VAL A 125 5.70 3.24 21.71
C VAL A 125 5.24 2.67 20.38
N TYR A 126 5.49 3.43 19.33
CA TYR A 126 5.18 3.06 17.95
C TYR A 126 6.45 2.88 17.15
N ARG A 127 6.45 1.85 16.31
CA ARG A 127 7.45 1.63 15.28
C ARG A 127 6.90 2.16 13.97
N PHE A 128 7.67 3.02 13.35
CA PHE A 128 7.41 3.55 12.01
C PHE A 128 8.36 2.88 11.04
N GLU A 129 7.82 2.38 9.96
CA GLU A 129 8.58 1.75 8.89
C GLU A 129 8.26 2.48 7.59
N VAL A 130 9.28 3.04 6.96
CA VAL A 130 9.17 3.73 5.66
C VAL A 130 9.84 2.90 4.61
N LEU A 131 9.13 2.59 3.54
CA LEU A 131 9.59 1.74 2.46
C LEU A 131 9.35 2.40 1.10
N ALA A 132 10.32 2.31 0.21
CA ALA A 132 10.14 2.59 -1.20
C ALA A 132 10.86 1.54 -2.05
N HIS A 133 10.13 0.91 -2.97
CA HIS A 133 10.72 0.05 -4.00
C HIS A 133 10.91 0.82 -5.29
N PHE A 134 12.03 0.60 -5.98
CA PHE A 134 12.33 1.26 -7.25
C PHE A 134 12.16 0.27 -8.41
N ASN A 135 10.91 -0.10 -8.68
CA ASN A 135 10.50 -0.94 -9.79
C ASN A 135 9.23 -0.40 -10.48
N PRO A 136 8.93 -0.83 -11.72
CA PRO A 136 7.79 -0.33 -12.50
C PRO A 136 6.41 -0.59 -11.89
N ALA A 137 6.26 -1.62 -11.06
CA ALA A 137 5.01 -1.90 -10.39
C ALA A 137 4.71 -0.91 -9.27
N TRP A 138 5.75 -0.24 -8.77
CA TRP A 138 5.65 0.60 -7.57
C TRP A 138 5.82 2.09 -7.86
N GLN A 139 6.81 2.45 -8.67
CA GLN A 139 7.15 3.85 -8.93
C GLN A 139 6.67 4.30 -10.30
N PRO A 140 6.30 5.59 -10.44
CA PRO A 140 6.09 6.20 -11.75
C PRO A 140 7.34 6.13 -12.62
N ALA A 141 7.15 6.05 -13.94
CA ALA A 141 8.25 6.00 -14.89
C ALA A 141 9.20 7.22 -14.82
N SER A 142 8.67 8.40 -14.44
CA SER A 142 9.47 9.61 -14.21
C SER A 142 10.48 9.43 -13.07
N VAL A 143 10.04 8.83 -11.97
CA VAL A 143 10.88 8.55 -10.81
C VAL A 143 11.94 7.51 -11.15
N LEU A 144 11.57 6.44 -11.84
CA LEU A 144 12.51 5.40 -12.25
C LEU A 144 13.60 5.96 -13.17
N ARG A 145 13.24 6.80 -14.16
CA ARG A 145 14.23 7.46 -15.00
C ARG A 145 15.15 8.38 -14.20
N ALA A 146 14.59 9.22 -13.32
CA ALA A 146 15.38 10.17 -12.52
C ALA A 146 16.33 9.47 -11.54
N THR A 147 15.97 8.28 -11.05
CA THR A 147 16.79 7.50 -10.10
C THR A 147 17.57 6.36 -10.76
N HIS A 148 17.51 6.22 -12.10
CA HIS A 148 18.07 5.06 -12.82
C HIS A 148 17.62 3.72 -12.19
N ASP A 149 16.30 3.55 -12.06
CA ASP A 149 15.68 2.42 -11.36
C ASP A 149 16.19 2.24 -9.91
N GLY A 150 16.46 3.36 -9.21
CA GLY A 150 16.99 3.37 -7.86
C GLY A 150 18.52 3.14 -7.78
N ARG A 151 19.21 2.88 -8.90
CA ARG A 151 20.64 2.57 -8.91
C ARG A 151 21.53 3.76 -8.60
N SER A 152 21.03 4.98 -8.83
CA SER A 152 21.77 6.22 -8.50
C SER A 152 21.63 6.60 -7.02
N LEU A 153 20.68 6.02 -6.29
CA LEU A 153 20.46 6.33 -4.90
C LEU A 153 21.59 5.80 -4.03
N ARG A 154 21.97 6.61 -3.04
CA ARG A 154 23.00 6.29 -2.06
C ARG A 154 22.54 6.80 -0.69
N GLY A 155 23.16 6.31 0.35
CA GLY A 155 22.93 6.77 1.72
C GLY A 155 22.27 5.72 2.62
N PRO A 156 22.12 6.07 3.89
CA PRO A 156 21.50 5.19 4.88
C PRO A 156 20.09 4.77 4.46
N GLY A 157 19.75 3.52 4.69
CA GLY A 157 18.45 2.95 4.36
C GLY A 157 18.32 2.45 2.91
N ILE A 158 19.31 2.69 2.03
CA ILE A 158 19.32 2.04 0.72
C ILE A 158 19.71 0.57 0.89
N THR A 159 18.86 -0.30 0.37
CA THR A 159 18.99 -1.76 0.45
C THR A 159 18.63 -2.39 -0.90
N ARG A 160 18.71 -3.70 -0.95
CA ARG A 160 18.24 -4.48 -2.11
C ARG A 160 17.25 -5.53 -1.63
N SER A 161 16.20 -5.74 -2.42
CA SER A 161 15.32 -6.89 -2.23
C SER A 161 16.07 -8.20 -2.53
N ARG A 162 15.50 -9.34 -2.15
CA ARG A 162 16.03 -10.67 -2.53
C ARG A 162 16.21 -10.85 -4.04
N ALA A 163 15.38 -10.15 -4.84
CA ALA A 163 15.52 -10.12 -6.30
C ALA A 163 16.60 -9.14 -6.78
N GLY A 164 17.40 -8.54 -5.89
CA GLY A 164 18.45 -7.58 -6.23
C GLY A 164 17.95 -6.18 -6.60
N GLN A 165 16.66 -5.92 -6.50
CA GLN A 165 16.08 -4.62 -6.84
C GLN A 165 16.37 -3.60 -5.76
N PRO A 166 16.77 -2.36 -6.11
CA PRO A 166 16.97 -1.29 -5.14
C PRO A 166 15.69 -0.97 -4.37
N ALA A 167 15.85 -0.74 -3.09
CA ALA A 167 14.80 -0.29 -2.19
C ALA A 167 15.38 0.68 -1.17
N PHE A 168 14.52 1.53 -0.62
CA PHE A 168 14.82 2.32 0.55
C PHE A 168 13.99 1.79 1.72
N PHE A 169 14.62 1.66 2.88
CA PHE A 169 13.97 1.23 4.11
C PHE A 169 14.51 2.00 5.30
N LEU A 170 13.59 2.57 6.10
CA LEU A 170 13.88 3.19 7.40
C LEU A 170 12.95 2.59 8.44
N ARG A 171 13.50 2.34 9.64
CA ARG A 171 12.73 1.93 10.81
C ARG A 171 13.11 2.83 11.99
N GLU A 172 12.10 3.42 12.61
CA GLU A 172 12.26 4.23 13.82
C GLU A 172 11.22 3.88 14.87
N GLU A 173 11.59 3.99 16.14
CA GLU A 173 10.68 3.82 17.27
C GLU A 173 10.55 5.15 18.02
N ARG A 174 9.31 5.54 18.29
CA ARG A 174 8.97 6.79 18.99
C ARG A 174 7.86 6.53 20.01
N ARG A 175 8.01 7.15 21.17
CA ARG A 175 6.91 7.24 22.15
C ARG A 175 6.07 8.48 21.82
N LEU A 176 4.78 8.30 21.65
CA LEU A 176 3.83 9.33 21.27
C LEU A 176 2.60 9.28 22.18
#